data_a9815f3a2445658078975751b29afaab
#
_entry.id   a9815f3a2445658078975751b29afaab
#
_cell.length_a   1.000
_cell.length_b   1.000
_cell.length_c   1.000
_cell.angle_alpha   90.00
_cell.angle_beta   90.00
_cell.angle_gamma   90.00
#
_symmetry.space_group_name_H-M   'P 1'
#
loop_
_entity.id
_entity.type
_entity.pdbx_description
1 polymer ?
#
loop_
_entity_poly.entity_id
_entity_poly.type
_entity_poly.pdbx_seq_one_letter_code
_entity_poly.pdbx_strand_id
1 'polypeptide(L)'
;TTAKSSAASDVYKRQGLEAWFNGEDVNFDYSEVRPAGAPLRVKGGRASGPEPLRKMLDFARTRILSRQGSFLRSLDAHDIMCAVGDAAVSGGVRRTAMIALFDYNDKEMLHCKDGDFWRNNSQRWNANNSAVWPERDLSQTEITRFVLDMVESGRGDPGIFNRKAALESRPERRSAAVFGTNPCGEIILRPYQFCNLTSAVAREDDTFETLRNKVELATIIGTIQSMATYFPGLRDEWRKNCAEERLLGVDLNGQMDSPAAQDPYIQERLRDVIVETNKQYAELLDINQSAACSCVKPSGNSSQLLDSSSGLHARWAPYY
;
A
#
# COMPACT_ATOMS: atom_id res chain seq x y z
N THR A 1 27.78 -1.33 1.59
CA THR A 1 27.68 -2.09 0.34
C THR A 1 26.25 -2.37 -0.09
N THR A 2 25.29 -2.42 0.84
CA THR A 2 23.87 -2.62 0.51
C THR A 2 23.23 -1.37 -0.12
N ALA A 3 23.69 -0.18 0.24
CA ALA A 3 23.25 1.07 -0.37
C ALA A 3 23.68 1.21 -1.84
N LYS A 4 24.81 0.63 -2.22
CA LYS A 4 25.31 0.67 -3.62
C LYS A 4 24.45 -0.15 -4.57
N SER A 5 23.89 -1.32 -4.16
CA SER A 5 23.09 -2.15 -5.07
C SER A 5 21.67 -1.60 -5.28
N SER A 6 21.03 -1.01 -4.26
CA SER A 6 19.76 -0.33 -4.42
C SER A 6 19.91 0.98 -5.19
N ALA A 7 20.96 1.76 -4.92
CA ALA A 7 21.29 2.96 -5.68
C ALA A 7 21.58 2.65 -7.16
N ALA A 8 22.30 1.58 -7.46
CA ALA A 8 22.56 1.18 -8.84
C ALA A 8 21.29 0.82 -9.60
N SER A 9 20.37 0.06 -8.99
CA SER A 9 19.09 -0.29 -9.64
C SER A 9 18.20 0.93 -9.88
N ASP A 10 18.22 1.92 -8.99
CA ASP A 10 17.47 3.16 -9.18
C ASP A 10 18.09 4.06 -10.24
N VAL A 11 19.42 4.11 -10.32
CA VAL A 11 20.15 4.79 -11.39
C VAL A 11 19.83 4.17 -12.73
N TYR A 12 19.87 2.84 -12.86
CA TYR A 12 19.57 2.15 -14.11
C TYR A 12 18.12 2.37 -14.58
N LYS A 13 17.15 2.29 -13.66
CA LYS A 13 15.74 2.60 -13.96
C LYS A 13 15.60 4.03 -14.50
N ARG A 14 16.21 5.00 -13.83
CA ARG A 14 16.15 6.41 -14.24
C ARG A 14 16.80 6.63 -15.59
N GLN A 15 18.02 6.12 -15.81
CA GLN A 15 18.73 6.26 -17.07
C GLN A 15 17.99 5.59 -18.23
N GLY A 16 17.46 4.37 -18.02
CA GLY A 16 16.66 3.66 -19.00
C GLY A 16 15.40 4.39 -19.39
N LEU A 17 14.62 4.83 -18.40
CA LEU A 17 13.40 5.60 -18.67
C LEU A 17 13.69 6.88 -19.42
N GLU A 18 14.71 7.65 -19.00
CA GLU A 18 15.09 8.91 -19.64
C GLU A 18 15.51 8.70 -21.10
N ALA A 19 16.36 7.70 -21.39
CA ALA A 19 16.76 7.37 -22.74
C ALA A 19 15.58 6.94 -23.61
N TRP A 20 14.77 5.98 -23.13
CA TRP A 20 13.65 5.45 -23.92
C TRP A 20 12.54 6.48 -24.18
N PHE A 21 12.25 7.39 -23.26
CA PHE A 21 11.33 8.49 -23.50
C PHE A 21 11.85 9.48 -24.55
N ASN A 22 13.16 9.60 -24.70
CA ASN A 22 13.79 10.41 -25.75
C ASN A 22 13.98 9.65 -27.08
N GLY A 23 13.51 8.40 -27.16
CA GLY A 23 13.67 7.55 -28.35
C GLY A 23 15.06 6.98 -28.52
N GLU A 24 15.91 7.09 -27.50
CA GLU A 24 17.25 6.54 -27.46
C GLU A 24 17.22 5.13 -26.84
N ASP A 25 18.26 4.34 -27.08
CA ASP A 25 18.43 3.03 -26.46
C ASP A 25 19.68 2.99 -25.59
N VAL A 26 19.69 2.13 -24.56
CA VAL A 26 20.78 2.02 -23.62
C VAL A 26 21.01 0.57 -23.24
N ASN A 27 22.28 0.17 -23.21
CA ASN A 27 22.70 -1.12 -22.74
C ASN A 27 23.16 -1.04 -21.28
N PHE A 28 22.74 -1.99 -20.47
CA PHE A 28 23.09 -2.07 -19.06
C PHE A 28 24.11 -3.18 -18.81
N ASP A 29 25.14 -2.87 -18.05
CA ASP A 29 26.06 -3.87 -17.51
C ASP A 29 25.58 -4.32 -16.12
N TYR A 30 25.26 -5.60 -15.99
CA TYR A 30 24.75 -6.18 -14.75
C TYR A 30 25.84 -6.90 -13.94
N SER A 31 27.12 -6.86 -14.36
CA SER A 31 28.23 -7.58 -13.71
C SER A 31 28.43 -7.22 -12.24
N GLU A 32 28.13 -5.97 -11.87
CA GLU A 32 28.22 -5.48 -10.49
C GLU A 32 26.99 -5.84 -9.63
N VAL A 33 25.93 -6.41 -10.22
CA VAL A 33 24.75 -6.85 -9.46
C VAL A 33 25.07 -8.15 -8.75
N ARG A 34 24.77 -8.21 -7.45
CA ARG A 34 25.03 -9.39 -6.62
C ARG A 34 24.43 -10.66 -7.25
N PRO A 35 25.19 -11.75 -7.40
CA PRO A 35 24.72 -12.97 -8.03
C PRO A 35 23.58 -13.62 -7.23
N ALA A 36 22.72 -14.37 -7.94
CA ALA A 36 21.65 -15.13 -7.32
C ALA A 36 22.17 -16.10 -6.26
N GLY A 37 21.45 -16.23 -5.16
CA GLY A 37 21.80 -17.11 -4.06
C GLY A 37 22.83 -16.54 -3.07
N ALA A 38 23.47 -15.41 -3.36
CA ALA A 38 24.40 -14.78 -2.42
C ALA A 38 23.69 -14.30 -1.14
N PRO A 39 24.30 -14.47 0.06
CA PRO A 39 23.64 -14.13 1.32
C PRO A 39 23.44 -12.62 1.47
N LEU A 40 22.30 -12.24 2.04
CA LEU A 40 21.96 -10.86 2.40
C LEU A 40 22.28 -10.62 3.88
N ARG A 41 23.37 -9.87 4.17
CA ARG A 41 23.90 -9.72 5.53
C ARG A 41 23.00 -8.95 6.48
N VAL A 42 22.24 -7.98 5.99
CA VAL A 42 21.45 -7.06 6.83
C VAL A 42 19.99 -7.49 6.97
N LYS A 43 19.37 -7.95 5.87
CA LYS A 43 17.94 -8.28 5.81
C LYS A 43 17.62 -9.77 5.93
N GLY A 44 18.66 -10.60 5.99
CA GLY A 44 18.52 -12.06 5.89
C GLY A 44 18.07 -12.51 4.50
N GLY A 45 18.09 -13.83 4.26
CA GLY A 45 17.74 -14.41 2.97
C GLY A 45 18.86 -14.34 1.92
N ARG A 46 18.50 -14.57 0.66
CA ARG A 46 19.42 -14.64 -0.47
C ARG A 46 19.08 -13.63 -1.55
N ALA A 47 20.09 -13.18 -2.29
CA ALA A 47 19.93 -12.27 -3.41
C ALA A 47 19.21 -12.95 -4.58
N SER A 48 18.37 -12.19 -5.30
CA SER A 48 17.65 -12.67 -6.49
C SER A 48 18.52 -12.69 -7.76
N GLY A 49 19.70 -12.05 -7.73
CA GLY A 49 20.55 -11.87 -8.90
C GLY A 49 20.07 -10.73 -9.82
N PRO A 50 20.73 -10.57 -10.98
CA PRO A 50 20.41 -9.50 -11.93
C PRO A 50 19.16 -9.75 -12.78
N GLU A 51 18.71 -11.00 -12.90
CA GLU A 51 17.67 -11.40 -13.85
C GLU A 51 16.32 -10.69 -13.65
N PRO A 52 15.80 -10.54 -12.42
CA PRO A 52 14.55 -9.77 -12.21
C PRO A 52 14.68 -8.30 -12.66
N LEU A 53 15.83 -7.67 -12.41
CA LEU A 53 16.09 -6.30 -12.87
C LEU A 53 16.16 -6.22 -14.39
N ARG A 54 16.86 -7.16 -15.04
CA ARG A 54 16.93 -7.23 -16.50
C ARG A 54 15.56 -7.37 -17.14
N LYS A 55 14.77 -8.33 -16.71
CA LYS A 55 13.39 -8.55 -17.21
C LYS A 55 12.53 -7.31 -17.09
N MET A 56 12.61 -6.62 -15.95
CA MET A 56 11.86 -5.39 -15.72
C MET A 56 12.30 -4.27 -16.67
N LEU A 57 13.61 -4.08 -16.87
CA LEU A 57 14.15 -3.06 -17.77
C LEU A 57 13.79 -3.36 -19.22
N ASP A 58 13.91 -4.60 -19.68
CA ASP A 58 13.54 -5.04 -21.04
C ASP A 58 12.03 -4.87 -21.29
N PHE A 59 11.19 -5.18 -20.29
CA PHE A 59 9.77 -4.96 -20.37
C PHE A 59 9.42 -3.47 -20.51
N ALA A 60 9.97 -2.62 -19.63
CA ALA A 60 9.75 -1.18 -19.66
C ALA A 60 10.24 -0.56 -20.98
N ARG A 61 11.43 -0.96 -21.45
CA ARG A 61 12.00 -0.58 -22.75
C ARG A 61 11.03 -0.87 -23.88
N THR A 62 10.57 -2.10 -23.97
CA THR A 62 9.66 -2.54 -25.05
C THR A 62 8.37 -1.73 -25.05
N ARG A 63 7.77 -1.51 -23.89
CA ARG A 63 6.53 -0.72 -23.77
C ARG A 63 6.73 0.73 -24.17
N ILE A 64 7.79 1.40 -23.69
CA ILE A 64 8.02 2.82 -23.98
C ILE A 64 8.41 3.04 -25.44
N LEU A 65 9.33 2.25 -25.98
CA LEU A 65 9.77 2.41 -27.38
C LEU A 65 8.64 2.08 -28.38
N SER A 66 7.73 1.14 -28.05
CA SER A 66 6.56 0.86 -28.91
C SER A 66 5.55 2.02 -28.95
N ARG A 67 5.68 3.03 -28.08
CA ARG A 67 4.81 4.20 -28.00
C ARG A 67 5.45 5.50 -28.48
N GLN A 68 6.60 5.42 -29.13
CA GLN A 68 7.25 6.62 -29.65
C GLN A 68 6.31 7.42 -30.57
N GLY A 69 6.27 8.74 -30.40
CA GLY A 69 5.35 9.64 -31.10
C GLY A 69 3.92 9.69 -30.56
N SER A 70 3.63 8.99 -29.44
CA SER A 70 2.34 9.03 -28.75
C SER A 70 2.53 9.01 -27.23
N PHE A 71 1.46 9.33 -26.49
CA PHE A 71 1.48 9.23 -25.03
C PHE A 71 1.41 7.77 -24.56
N LEU A 72 2.01 7.47 -23.40
CA LEU A 72 1.73 6.24 -22.69
C LEU A 72 0.27 6.24 -22.23
N ARG A 73 -0.40 5.09 -22.41
CA ARG A 73 -1.73 4.87 -21.84
C ARG A 73 -1.62 4.55 -20.35
N SER A 74 -2.71 4.73 -19.61
CA SER A 74 -2.82 4.31 -18.20
C SER A 74 -2.37 2.86 -18.00
N LEU A 75 -2.80 1.97 -18.89
CA LEU A 75 -2.45 0.56 -18.85
C LEU A 75 -0.95 0.30 -19.09
N ASP A 76 -0.31 1.03 -20.00
CA ASP A 76 1.14 0.89 -20.24
C ASP A 76 1.94 1.29 -18.98
N ALA A 77 1.56 2.41 -18.33
CA ALA A 77 2.15 2.85 -17.08
C ALA A 77 1.92 1.85 -15.93
N HIS A 78 0.68 1.34 -15.80
CA HIS A 78 0.33 0.30 -14.84
C HIS A 78 1.20 -0.96 -15.01
N ASP A 79 1.32 -1.46 -16.25
CA ASP A 79 2.11 -2.66 -16.54
C ASP A 79 3.60 -2.47 -16.21
N ILE A 80 4.18 -1.29 -16.50
CA ILE A 80 5.57 -0.97 -16.14
C ILE A 80 5.74 -0.97 -14.61
N MET A 81 4.81 -0.32 -13.88
CA MET A 81 4.87 -0.30 -12.42
C MET A 81 4.70 -1.70 -11.81
N CYS A 82 3.85 -2.54 -12.39
CA CYS A 82 3.71 -3.94 -12.00
C CYS A 82 5.02 -4.73 -12.21
N ALA A 83 5.71 -4.51 -13.33
CA ALA A 83 7.00 -5.14 -13.60
C ALA A 83 8.09 -4.67 -12.62
N VAL A 84 8.06 -3.39 -12.19
CA VAL A 84 8.94 -2.89 -11.11
C VAL A 84 8.64 -3.64 -9.80
N GLY A 85 7.35 -3.91 -9.52
CA GLY A 85 6.93 -4.72 -8.38
C GLY A 85 7.48 -6.15 -8.42
N ASP A 86 7.44 -6.79 -9.58
CA ASP A 86 8.00 -8.13 -9.79
C ASP A 86 9.51 -8.18 -9.53
N ALA A 87 10.23 -7.14 -9.96
CA ALA A 87 11.67 -7.06 -9.74
C ALA A 87 12.06 -6.85 -8.27
N ALA A 88 11.13 -6.37 -7.43
CA ALA A 88 11.35 -6.11 -6.01
C ALA A 88 11.25 -7.37 -5.12
N VAL A 89 11.66 -8.52 -5.64
CA VAL A 89 11.73 -9.79 -4.90
C VAL A 89 13.08 -9.91 -4.21
N SER A 90 13.08 -10.27 -2.94
CA SER A 90 14.29 -10.51 -2.15
C SER A 90 14.10 -11.73 -1.25
N GLY A 91 15.05 -12.67 -1.34
CA GLY A 91 15.01 -13.90 -0.55
C GLY A 91 13.83 -14.82 -0.88
N GLY A 92 13.34 -14.78 -2.12
CA GLY A 92 12.16 -15.55 -2.56
C GLY A 92 10.82 -14.96 -2.12
N VAL A 93 10.80 -13.81 -1.44
CA VAL A 93 9.59 -13.15 -0.95
C VAL A 93 9.39 -11.83 -1.67
N ARG A 94 8.18 -11.58 -2.18
CA ARG A 94 7.79 -10.28 -2.72
C ARG A 94 7.83 -9.21 -1.63
N ARG A 95 8.52 -8.11 -1.88
CA ARG A 95 8.74 -7.00 -0.93
C ARG A 95 7.93 -5.75 -1.26
N THR A 96 7.00 -5.84 -2.19
CA THR A 96 6.16 -4.71 -2.61
C THR A 96 4.72 -5.14 -2.79
N ALA A 97 3.83 -4.20 -2.59
CA ALA A 97 2.43 -4.29 -2.93
C ALA A 97 2.00 -2.95 -3.52
N MET A 98 1.07 -2.97 -4.45
CA MET A 98 0.54 -1.77 -5.12
C MET A 98 -0.97 -1.77 -5.12
N ILE A 99 -1.53 -0.57 -5.24
CA ILE A 99 -2.89 -0.36 -5.74
C ILE A 99 -2.82 0.62 -6.91
N ALA A 100 -3.52 0.30 -7.98
CA ALA A 100 -3.77 1.22 -9.08
C ALA A 100 -5.15 1.85 -8.89
N LEU A 101 -5.18 3.15 -8.69
CA LEU A 101 -6.40 3.95 -8.68
C LEU A 101 -6.56 4.59 -10.05
N PHE A 102 -7.63 4.28 -10.76
CA PHE A 102 -7.88 4.73 -12.12
C PHE A 102 -9.31 5.27 -12.27
N ASP A 103 -9.56 6.09 -13.27
CA ASP A 103 -10.88 6.65 -13.51
C ASP A 103 -11.91 5.55 -13.80
N TYR A 104 -13.09 5.61 -13.18
CA TYR A 104 -14.15 4.60 -13.32
C TYR A 104 -14.62 4.35 -14.77
N ASN A 105 -14.30 5.25 -15.69
CA ASN A 105 -14.61 5.15 -17.11
C ASN A 105 -13.42 4.72 -17.97
N ASP A 106 -12.25 4.44 -17.38
CA ASP A 106 -11.09 3.89 -18.09
C ASP A 106 -11.29 2.41 -18.38
N LYS A 107 -11.82 2.12 -19.56
CA LYS A 107 -12.19 0.75 -19.98
C LYS A 107 -10.97 -0.18 -20.10
N GLU A 108 -9.80 0.31 -20.48
CA GLU A 108 -8.58 -0.51 -20.55
C GLU A 108 -8.16 -0.97 -19.16
N MET A 109 -8.20 -0.08 -18.18
CA MET A 109 -7.88 -0.43 -16.79
C MET A 109 -8.95 -1.30 -16.15
N LEU A 110 -10.23 -1.04 -16.44
CA LEU A 110 -11.36 -1.80 -15.91
C LEU A 110 -11.26 -3.30 -16.28
N HIS A 111 -10.85 -3.59 -17.51
CA HIS A 111 -10.79 -4.95 -18.07
C HIS A 111 -9.35 -5.53 -18.11
N CYS A 112 -8.36 -4.86 -17.56
CA CYS A 112 -6.96 -5.26 -17.71
C CYS A 112 -6.61 -6.62 -17.08
N LYS A 113 -7.47 -7.13 -16.20
CA LYS A 113 -7.33 -8.44 -15.56
C LYS A 113 -8.40 -9.45 -16.00
N ASP A 114 -9.14 -9.18 -17.07
CA ASP A 114 -10.10 -10.14 -17.60
C ASP A 114 -9.40 -11.35 -18.25
N GLY A 115 -10.13 -12.45 -18.36
CA GLY A 115 -9.64 -13.68 -18.97
C GLY A 115 -8.38 -14.24 -18.29
N ASP A 116 -7.49 -14.81 -19.08
CA ASP A 116 -6.25 -15.47 -18.61
C ASP A 116 -5.07 -14.49 -18.50
N PHE A 117 -5.28 -13.31 -17.91
CA PHE A 117 -4.23 -12.29 -17.80
C PHE A 117 -2.93 -12.80 -17.14
N TRP A 118 -3.01 -13.76 -16.25
CA TRP A 118 -1.86 -14.37 -15.58
C TRP A 118 -0.91 -15.10 -16.52
N ARG A 119 -1.36 -15.53 -17.70
CA ARG A 119 -0.53 -16.16 -18.73
C ARG A 119 0.22 -15.13 -19.56
N ASN A 120 -0.43 -14.03 -19.90
CA ASN A 120 0.09 -13.04 -20.84
C ASN A 120 0.66 -11.78 -20.17
N ASN A 121 0.16 -11.46 -18.97
CA ASN A 121 0.50 -10.26 -18.22
C ASN A 121 0.56 -10.57 -16.72
N SER A 122 1.33 -11.60 -16.35
CA SER A 122 1.45 -12.11 -14.98
C SER A 122 1.90 -11.05 -13.96
N GLN A 123 2.66 -10.03 -14.39
CA GLN A 123 3.06 -8.90 -13.54
C GLN A 123 1.86 -8.17 -12.91
N ARG A 124 0.66 -8.20 -13.52
CA ARG A 124 -0.55 -7.55 -12.99
C ARG A 124 -1.07 -8.14 -11.68
N TRP A 125 -0.56 -9.32 -11.27
CA TRP A 125 -0.78 -9.86 -9.93
C TRP A 125 -0.21 -8.98 -8.81
N ASN A 126 0.75 -8.11 -9.11
CA ASN A 126 1.41 -7.26 -8.13
C ASN A 126 0.59 -6.06 -7.68
N ALA A 127 -0.49 -5.73 -8.38
CA ALA A 127 -1.35 -4.61 -8.05
C ALA A 127 -2.77 -5.05 -7.73
N ASN A 128 -3.38 -4.47 -6.69
CA ASN A 128 -4.82 -4.36 -6.57
C ASN A 128 -5.28 -3.23 -7.47
N ASN A 129 -6.43 -3.37 -8.10
CA ASN A 129 -6.97 -2.36 -9.01
C ASN A 129 -8.30 -1.85 -8.46
N SER A 130 -8.48 -0.53 -8.37
CA SER A 130 -9.75 0.07 -7.93
C SER A 130 -10.13 1.25 -8.80
N ALA A 131 -11.37 1.26 -9.27
CA ALA A 131 -11.93 2.39 -9.97
C ALA A 131 -12.28 3.52 -8.98
N VAL A 132 -11.83 4.72 -9.28
CA VAL A 132 -12.13 5.91 -8.49
C VAL A 132 -13.47 6.47 -8.94
N TRP A 133 -14.44 6.45 -8.05
CA TRP A 133 -15.70 7.12 -8.30
C TRP A 133 -15.54 8.63 -8.13
N PRO A 134 -16.18 9.42 -9.03
CA PRO A 134 -16.07 10.87 -9.00
C PRO A 134 -16.69 11.47 -7.72
N GLU A 135 -16.34 12.73 -7.44
CA GLU A 135 -16.90 13.45 -6.27
C GLU A 135 -18.38 13.83 -6.47
N ARG A 136 -18.89 13.79 -7.73
CA ARG A 136 -20.30 13.92 -8.03
C ARG A 136 -21.07 12.62 -7.73
N ASP A 137 -22.36 12.75 -7.51
CA ASP A 137 -23.20 11.58 -7.41
C ASP A 137 -23.32 10.87 -8.78
N LEU A 138 -23.22 9.54 -8.75
CA LEU A 138 -23.45 8.70 -9.91
C LEU A 138 -24.95 8.40 -10.04
N SER A 139 -25.44 8.37 -11.28
CA SER A 139 -26.80 7.91 -11.54
C SER A 139 -26.92 6.39 -11.26
N GLN A 140 -28.13 5.94 -10.97
CA GLN A 140 -28.41 4.52 -10.78
C GLN A 140 -27.96 3.68 -11.98
N THR A 141 -28.10 4.20 -13.19
CA THR A 141 -27.67 3.51 -14.42
C THR A 141 -26.16 3.35 -14.50
N GLU A 142 -25.38 4.38 -14.10
CA GLU A 142 -23.91 4.29 -14.05
C GLU A 142 -23.45 3.26 -13.03
N ILE A 143 -24.04 3.29 -11.84
CA ILE A 143 -23.74 2.32 -10.77
C ILE A 143 -24.05 0.89 -11.24
N THR A 144 -25.27 0.67 -11.78
CA THR A 144 -25.70 -0.66 -12.24
C THR A 144 -24.78 -1.18 -13.33
N ARG A 145 -24.43 -0.35 -14.30
CA ARG A 145 -23.52 -0.76 -15.40
C ARG A 145 -22.15 -1.14 -14.87
N PHE A 146 -21.59 -0.34 -13.97
CA PHE A 146 -20.30 -0.63 -13.35
C PHE A 146 -20.31 -1.94 -12.56
N VAL A 147 -21.37 -2.18 -11.77
CA VAL A 147 -21.52 -3.43 -11.00
C VAL A 147 -21.66 -4.64 -11.92
N LEU A 148 -22.41 -4.51 -13.03
CA LEU A 148 -22.52 -5.57 -14.02
C LEU A 148 -21.16 -5.89 -14.67
N ASP A 149 -20.40 -4.87 -15.09
CA ASP A 149 -19.04 -5.04 -15.63
C ASP A 149 -18.14 -5.81 -14.63
N MET A 150 -18.23 -5.51 -13.31
CA MET A 150 -17.51 -6.25 -12.28
C MET A 150 -17.95 -7.71 -12.16
N VAL A 151 -19.25 -7.96 -12.17
CA VAL A 151 -19.80 -9.32 -12.08
C VAL A 151 -19.41 -10.15 -13.30
N GLU A 152 -19.51 -9.58 -14.50
CA GLU A 152 -19.15 -10.24 -15.76
C GLU A 152 -17.65 -10.57 -15.84
N SER A 153 -16.78 -9.76 -15.24
CA SER A 153 -15.35 -10.06 -15.17
C SER A 153 -15.05 -11.35 -14.40
N GLY A 154 -15.92 -11.76 -13.49
CA GLY A 154 -15.78 -12.95 -12.64
C GLY A 154 -14.58 -12.88 -11.68
N ARG A 155 -14.09 -11.67 -11.36
CA ARG A 155 -12.88 -11.42 -10.58
C ARG A 155 -13.15 -10.58 -9.33
N GLY A 156 -12.18 -10.57 -8.41
CA GLY A 156 -12.19 -9.65 -7.27
C GLY A 156 -11.71 -8.23 -7.60
N ASP A 157 -11.21 -8.01 -8.80
CA ASP A 157 -10.85 -6.70 -9.35
C ASP A 157 -11.80 -6.30 -10.48
N PRO A 158 -12.04 -5.01 -10.69
CA PRO A 158 -11.58 -3.89 -9.86
C PRO A 158 -12.42 -3.73 -8.59
N GLY A 159 -11.78 -3.19 -7.53
CA GLY A 159 -12.52 -2.62 -6.39
C GLY A 159 -13.09 -1.24 -6.72
N ILE A 160 -13.72 -0.62 -5.72
CA ILE A 160 -14.27 0.74 -5.81
C ILE A 160 -13.58 1.61 -4.75
N PHE A 161 -13.04 2.76 -5.16
CA PHE A 161 -12.60 3.80 -4.26
C PHE A 161 -13.50 5.03 -4.39
N ASN A 162 -14.35 5.26 -3.39
CA ASN A 162 -15.21 6.44 -3.35
C ASN A 162 -14.47 7.62 -2.72
N ARG A 163 -13.96 8.51 -3.57
CA ARG A 163 -13.18 9.69 -3.14
C ARG A 163 -14.03 10.68 -2.36
N LYS A 164 -15.31 10.85 -2.70
CA LYS A 164 -16.25 11.70 -1.96
C LYS A 164 -16.43 11.19 -0.53
N ALA A 165 -16.69 9.90 -0.36
CA ALA A 165 -16.82 9.30 0.96
C ALA A 165 -15.52 9.42 1.78
N ALA A 166 -14.34 9.22 1.16
CA ALA A 166 -13.07 9.42 1.81
C ALA A 166 -12.84 10.86 2.29
N LEU A 167 -13.33 11.83 1.52
CA LEU A 167 -13.29 13.26 1.89
C LEU A 167 -14.25 13.58 3.03
N GLU A 168 -15.45 13.05 3.00
CA GLU A 168 -16.51 13.33 3.99
C GLU A 168 -16.27 12.63 5.33
N SER A 169 -15.69 11.42 5.32
CA SER A 169 -15.41 10.62 6.52
C SER A 169 -14.11 10.99 7.25
N ARG A 170 -13.34 11.96 6.73
CA ARG A 170 -12.10 12.37 7.37
C ARG A 170 -12.34 12.95 8.77
N PRO A 171 -11.43 12.76 9.73
CA PRO A 171 -11.48 13.44 11.02
C PRO A 171 -11.50 14.97 10.85
N GLU A 172 -12.22 15.70 11.72
CA GLU A 172 -12.31 17.19 11.66
C GLU A 172 -10.93 17.86 11.64
N ARG A 173 -9.97 17.33 12.40
CA ARG A 173 -8.59 17.83 12.44
C ARG A 173 -7.79 17.62 11.16
N ARG A 174 -8.30 16.84 10.19
CA ARG A 174 -7.64 16.54 8.94
C ARG A 174 -8.14 17.45 7.83
N SER A 175 -7.23 18.20 7.20
CA SER A 175 -7.56 19.07 6.07
C SER A 175 -8.06 18.28 4.86
N ALA A 176 -8.93 18.90 4.06
CA ALA A 176 -9.37 18.32 2.80
C ALA A 176 -8.21 18.24 1.80
N ALA A 177 -8.14 17.14 1.07
CA ALA A 177 -7.13 16.90 0.03
C ALA A 177 -7.67 15.92 -1.02
N VAL A 178 -6.96 15.79 -2.13
CA VAL A 178 -7.21 14.70 -3.07
C VAL A 178 -6.69 13.40 -2.45
N PHE A 179 -7.59 12.56 -2.02
CA PHE A 179 -7.26 11.31 -1.35
C PHE A 179 -7.15 10.13 -2.31
N GLY A 180 -6.25 9.22 -1.95
CA GLY A 180 -6.14 7.86 -2.40
C GLY A 180 -6.06 6.92 -1.21
N THR A 181 -5.59 5.70 -1.42
CA THR A 181 -5.45 4.70 -0.36
C THR A 181 -4.18 3.87 -0.57
N ASN A 182 -3.77 3.15 0.48
CA ASN A 182 -2.74 2.12 0.38
C ASN A 182 -3.29 0.85 -0.28
N PRO A 183 -2.45 -0.14 -0.63
CA PRO A 183 -2.86 -1.33 -1.38
C PRO A 183 -4.02 -2.14 -0.80
N CYS A 184 -4.17 -2.18 0.52
CA CYS A 184 -5.24 -2.94 1.19
C CYS A 184 -6.49 -2.09 1.50
N GLY A 185 -6.43 -0.77 1.28
CA GLY A 185 -7.58 0.13 1.42
C GLY A 185 -7.85 0.65 2.83
N GLU A 186 -7.07 0.23 3.84
CA GLU A 186 -7.32 0.61 5.23
C GLU A 186 -6.85 2.01 5.61
N ILE A 187 -5.96 2.62 4.82
CA ILE A 187 -5.41 3.96 5.10
C ILE A 187 -5.72 4.92 3.98
N ILE A 188 -6.44 5.98 4.29
CA ILE A 188 -6.66 7.08 3.37
C ILE A 188 -5.42 7.99 3.36
N LEU A 189 -4.82 8.14 2.20
CA LEU A 189 -3.58 8.89 1.98
C LEU A 189 -3.81 10.08 1.04
N ARG A 190 -3.10 11.17 1.28
CA ARG A 190 -2.89 12.19 0.27
C ARG A 190 -1.63 11.89 -0.55
N PRO A 191 -1.38 12.54 -1.70
CA PRO A 191 -0.17 12.32 -2.48
C PRO A 191 1.09 12.47 -1.65
N TYR A 192 2.11 11.65 -1.94
CA TYR A 192 3.41 11.69 -1.28
C TYR A 192 3.32 11.58 0.25
N GLN A 193 2.70 10.48 0.74
CA GLN A 193 2.49 10.30 2.16
C GLN A 193 2.66 8.84 2.59
N PHE A 194 3.18 8.64 3.78
CA PHE A 194 3.25 7.36 4.50
C PHE A 194 2.31 7.37 5.70
N CYS A 195 1.96 6.17 6.16
CA CYS A 195 1.30 5.94 7.43
C CYS A 195 2.17 5.05 8.32
N ASN A 196 2.14 5.29 9.62
CA ASN A 196 2.84 4.49 10.62
C ASN A 196 1.86 3.48 11.21
N LEU A 197 2.02 2.22 10.80
CA LEU A 197 1.16 1.13 11.23
C LEU A 197 1.68 0.46 12.49
N THR A 198 0.81 0.28 13.47
CA THR A 198 1.02 -0.56 14.65
C THR A 198 -0.19 -1.43 14.85
N SER A 199 -0.03 -2.58 15.51
CA SER A 199 -1.12 -3.53 15.69
C SER A 199 -1.11 -4.07 17.11
N ALA A 200 -2.27 -4.01 17.76
CA ALA A 200 -2.57 -4.74 18.98
C ALA A 200 -3.32 -6.01 18.65
N VAL A 201 -3.31 -7.00 19.57
CA VAL A 201 -4.01 -8.27 19.40
C VAL A 201 -5.04 -8.45 20.50
N ALA A 202 -6.29 -8.58 20.10
CA ALA A 202 -7.38 -8.93 20.99
C ALA A 202 -7.42 -10.46 21.20
N ARG A 203 -7.75 -10.89 22.40
CA ARG A 203 -7.89 -12.29 22.84
C ARG A 203 -9.25 -12.50 23.48
N GLU A 204 -9.63 -13.76 23.62
CA GLU A 204 -10.91 -14.16 24.20
C GLU A 204 -11.14 -13.61 25.62
N ASP A 205 -10.09 -13.57 26.41
CA ASP A 205 -10.10 -13.14 27.81
C ASP A 205 -9.87 -11.63 28.01
N ASP A 206 -9.71 -10.87 26.92
CA ASP A 206 -9.52 -9.42 27.02
C ASP A 206 -10.77 -8.72 27.55
N THR A 207 -10.51 -7.70 28.37
CA THR A 207 -11.48 -6.72 28.84
C THR A 207 -11.18 -5.36 28.20
N PHE A 208 -12.05 -4.37 28.42
CA PHE A 208 -11.74 -2.99 28.01
C PHE A 208 -10.39 -2.52 28.55
N GLU A 209 -10.07 -2.78 29.82
CA GLU A 209 -8.83 -2.29 30.42
C GLU A 209 -7.57 -2.94 29.81
N THR A 210 -7.62 -4.23 29.51
CA THR A 210 -6.49 -4.92 28.86
C THR A 210 -6.32 -4.47 27.43
N LEU A 211 -7.42 -4.31 26.67
CA LEU A 211 -7.39 -3.75 25.31
C LEU A 211 -6.91 -2.30 25.29
N ARG A 212 -7.38 -1.47 26.24
CA ARG A 212 -6.91 -0.11 26.43
C ARG A 212 -5.39 -0.05 26.54
N ASN A 213 -4.80 -0.83 27.44
CA ASN A 213 -3.36 -0.86 27.63
C ASN A 213 -2.61 -1.25 26.36
N LYS A 214 -3.14 -2.22 25.61
CA LYS A 214 -2.54 -2.68 24.34
C LYS A 214 -2.57 -1.59 23.26
N VAL A 215 -3.70 -0.92 23.06
CA VAL A 215 -3.80 0.14 22.04
C VAL A 215 -3.04 1.40 22.45
N GLU A 216 -2.95 1.70 23.73
CA GLU A 216 -2.14 2.80 24.27
C GLU A 216 -0.67 2.60 23.94
N LEU A 217 -0.09 1.42 24.23
CA LEU A 217 1.28 1.07 23.87
C LEU A 217 1.51 1.11 22.35
N ALA A 218 0.59 0.56 21.57
CA ALA A 218 0.66 0.59 20.11
C ALA A 218 0.65 2.04 19.58
N THR A 219 -0.14 2.92 20.19
CA THR A 219 -0.21 4.35 19.85
C THR A 219 1.08 5.08 20.16
N ILE A 220 1.68 4.82 21.32
CA ILE A 220 2.98 5.40 21.70
C ILE A 220 4.05 5.02 20.67
N ILE A 221 4.14 3.73 20.33
CA ILE A 221 5.09 3.24 19.31
C ILE A 221 4.85 3.92 17.95
N GLY A 222 3.60 3.99 17.52
CA GLY A 222 3.24 4.65 16.26
C GLY A 222 3.58 6.14 16.26
N THR A 223 3.34 6.84 17.35
CA THR A 223 3.68 8.27 17.51
C THR A 223 5.19 8.48 17.40
N ILE A 224 5.99 7.64 18.06
CA ILE A 224 7.46 7.69 17.94
C ILE A 224 7.90 7.37 16.50
N GLN A 225 7.33 6.36 15.84
CA GLN A 225 7.62 6.06 14.43
C GLN A 225 7.36 7.26 13.52
N SER A 226 6.32 8.03 13.80
CA SER A 226 5.94 9.19 12.98
C SER A 226 6.97 10.32 12.98
N MET A 227 7.95 10.30 13.91
CA MET A 227 9.08 11.23 13.92
C MET A 227 10.05 11.00 12.75
N ALA A 228 10.07 9.79 12.19
CA ALA A 228 10.94 9.44 11.06
C ALA A 228 10.42 10.08 9.76
N THR A 229 10.85 11.30 9.48
CA THR A 229 10.46 12.07 8.29
C THR A 229 11.62 12.36 7.34
N TYR A 230 12.79 11.77 7.56
CA TYR A 230 13.92 11.86 6.65
C TYR A 230 13.88 10.72 5.63
N PHE A 231 13.59 11.07 4.37
CA PHE A 231 13.44 10.12 3.26
C PHE A 231 14.45 10.41 2.15
N PRO A 232 15.71 9.95 2.28
CA PRO A 232 16.74 10.21 1.27
C PRO A 232 16.34 9.61 -0.07
N GLY A 233 16.49 10.39 -1.14
CA GLY A 233 16.14 9.97 -2.50
C GLY A 233 14.68 10.17 -2.90
N LEU A 234 13.81 10.58 -1.98
CA LEU A 234 12.45 10.99 -2.29
C LEU A 234 12.34 12.52 -2.42
N ARG A 235 11.27 12.97 -3.06
CA ARG A 235 10.94 14.40 -3.16
C ARG A 235 10.61 14.98 -1.79
N ASP A 236 10.86 16.26 -1.59
CA ASP A 236 10.64 16.94 -0.28
C ASP A 236 9.17 16.97 0.15
N GLU A 237 8.23 16.83 -0.80
CA GLU A 237 6.80 16.70 -0.53
C GLU A 237 6.49 15.53 0.41
N TRP A 238 7.21 14.40 0.30
CA TRP A 238 7.06 13.26 1.22
C TRP A 238 7.37 13.67 2.65
N ARG A 239 8.48 14.37 2.85
CA ARG A 239 8.86 14.87 4.18
C ARG A 239 7.83 15.84 4.73
N LYS A 240 7.42 16.82 3.92
CA LYS A 240 6.44 17.85 4.32
C LYS A 240 5.11 17.22 4.72
N ASN A 241 4.55 16.38 3.86
CA ASN A 241 3.23 15.76 4.08
C ASN A 241 3.23 14.80 5.27
N CYS A 242 4.30 14.02 5.45
CA CYS A 242 4.42 13.12 6.60
C CYS A 242 4.63 13.89 7.91
N ALA A 243 5.42 14.97 7.90
CA ALA A 243 5.63 15.80 9.08
C ALA A 243 4.37 16.59 9.49
N GLU A 244 3.59 17.02 8.52
CA GLU A 244 2.35 17.77 8.75
C GLU A 244 1.27 16.88 9.38
N GLU A 245 0.95 15.74 8.77
CA GLU A 245 -0.18 14.90 9.22
C GLU A 245 0.20 13.80 10.21
N ARG A 246 1.46 13.38 10.27
CA ARG A 246 1.94 12.34 11.22
C ARG A 246 1.03 11.12 11.29
N LEU A 247 0.49 10.64 10.17
CA LEU A 247 -0.53 9.60 10.15
C LEU A 247 -0.13 8.36 10.93
N LEU A 248 -1.03 7.91 11.78
CA LEU A 248 -1.00 6.60 12.43
C LEU A 248 -2.07 5.69 11.85
N GLY A 249 -1.83 4.39 11.95
CA GLY A 249 -2.81 3.35 11.73
C GLY A 249 -2.68 2.33 12.85
N VAL A 250 -3.21 2.66 14.02
CA VAL A 250 -3.32 1.72 15.15
C VAL A 250 -4.45 0.76 14.83
N ASP A 251 -4.12 -0.50 14.70
CA ASP A 251 -4.99 -1.59 14.30
C ASP A 251 -5.21 -2.58 15.45
N LEU A 252 -6.35 -3.25 15.44
CA LEU A 252 -6.71 -4.29 16.38
C LEU A 252 -6.98 -5.59 15.62
N ASN A 253 -6.05 -6.54 15.68
CA ASN A 253 -6.24 -7.90 15.19
C ASN A 253 -7.00 -8.76 16.21
N GLY A 254 -7.64 -9.83 15.74
CA GLY A 254 -8.33 -10.75 16.63
C GLY A 254 -9.69 -10.23 17.12
N GLN A 255 -10.29 -9.29 16.39
CA GLN A 255 -11.59 -8.73 16.81
C GLN A 255 -12.66 -9.81 16.94
N MET A 256 -12.69 -10.78 16.02
CA MET A 256 -13.65 -11.89 16.08
C MET A 256 -13.26 -12.99 17.06
N ASP A 257 -12.06 -12.95 17.62
CA ASP A 257 -11.61 -13.87 18.68
C ASP A 257 -11.95 -13.33 20.08
N SER A 258 -12.39 -12.06 20.21
CA SER A 258 -12.56 -11.37 21.49
C SER A 258 -13.98 -10.76 21.61
N PRO A 259 -14.81 -11.24 22.54
CA PRO A 259 -16.12 -10.64 22.80
C PRO A 259 -16.05 -9.14 23.12
N ALA A 260 -15.04 -8.71 23.88
CA ALA A 260 -14.83 -7.31 24.21
C ALA A 260 -14.49 -6.46 22.97
N ALA A 261 -13.71 -6.99 22.03
CA ALA A 261 -13.35 -6.28 20.81
C ALA A 261 -14.49 -6.23 19.78
N GLN A 262 -15.53 -7.05 19.92
CA GLN A 262 -16.74 -7.02 19.08
C GLN A 262 -17.76 -5.98 19.55
N ASP A 263 -17.63 -5.47 20.77
CA ASP A 263 -18.56 -4.46 21.31
C ASP A 263 -18.27 -3.09 20.68
N PRO A 264 -19.21 -2.49 19.91
CA PRO A 264 -19.01 -1.19 19.29
C PRO A 264 -18.74 -0.07 20.31
N TYR A 265 -19.30 -0.13 21.49
CA TYR A 265 -19.06 0.84 22.55
C TYR A 265 -17.62 0.78 23.07
N ILE A 266 -17.09 -0.44 23.24
CA ILE A 266 -15.68 -0.63 23.59
C ILE A 266 -14.78 -0.11 22.46
N GLN A 267 -15.06 -0.44 21.19
CA GLN A 267 -14.29 0.05 20.07
C GLN A 267 -14.26 1.59 19.99
N GLU A 268 -15.38 2.24 20.23
CA GLU A 268 -15.45 3.71 20.27
C GLU A 268 -14.55 4.28 21.36
N ARG A 269 -14.62 3.75 22.56
CA ARG A 269 -13.76 4.16 23.67
C ARG A 269 -12.28 3.90 23.40
N LEU A 270 -11.94 2.78 22.76
CA LEU A 270 -10.56 2.49 22.37
C LEU A 270 -10.04 3.50 21.34
N ARG A 271 -10.87 3.91 20.38
CA ARG A 271 -10.53 4.99 19.43
C ARG A 271 -10.21 6.29 20.17
N ASP A 272 -11.01 6.64 21.18
CA ASP A 272 -10.79 7.86 21.96
C ASP A 272 -9.50 7.78 22.79
N VAL A 273 -9.18 6.62 23.36
CA VAL A 273 -7.87 6.36 24.00
C VAL A 273 -6.73 6.56 23.02
N ILE A 274 -6.82 6.03 21.80
CA ILE A 274 -5.78 6.18 20.76
C ILE A 274 -5.56 7.68 20.43
N VAL A 275 -6.64 8.44 20.25
CA VAL A 275 -6.55 9.87 19.91
C VAL A 275 -5.93 10.67 21.05
N GLU A 276 -6.35 10.44 22.28
CA GLU A 276 -5.83 11.17 23.45
C GLU A 276 -4.37 10.80 23.74
N THR A 277 -4.02 9.50 23.66
CA THR A 277 -2.62 9.05 23.82
C THR A 277 -1.71 9.68 22.76
N ASN A 278 -2.15 9.70 21.48
CA ASN A 278 -1.38 10.36 20.43
C ASN A 278 -1.20 11.86 20.70
N LYS A 279 -2.23 12.56 21.15
CA LYS A 279 -2.16 13.98 21.49
C LYS A 279 -1.12 14.23 22.58
N GLN A 280 -1.20 13.48 23.67
CA GLN A 280 -0.27 13.56 24.81
C GLN A 280 1.19 13.36 24.41
N TYR A 281 1.45 12.28 23.64
CA TYR A 281 2.82 11.95 23.22
C TYR A 281 3.33 12.83 22.09
N ALA A 282 2.47 13.35 21.22
CA ALA A 282 2.83 14.35 20.23
C ALA A 282 3.31 15.65 20.90
N GLU A 283 2.62 16.09 21.96
CA GLU A 283 3.01 17.24 22.76
C GLU A 283 4.35 17.02 23.48
N LEU A 284 4.54 15.85 24.11
CA LEU A 284 5.80 15.48 24.75
C LEU A 284 7.00 15.44 23.79
N LEU A 285 6.76 15.07 22.54
CA LEU A 285 7.79 14.92 21.50
C LEU A 285 7.96 16.19 20.65
N ASP A 286 7.21 17.25 20.95
CA ASP A 286 7.19 18.51 20.18
C ASP A 286 6.96 18.28 18.67
N ILE A 287 5.93 17.46 18.35
CA ILE A 287 5.49 17.18 16.98
C ILE A 287 4.00 17.42 16.83
N ASN A 288 3.54 17.56 15.59
CA ASN A 288 2.11 17.68 15.30
C ASN A 288 1.34 16.44 15.79
N GLN A 289 0.16 16.64 16.36
CA GLN A 289 -0.79 15.56 16.57
C GLN A 289 -1.16 14.92 15.23
N SER A 290 -1.29 13.60 15.21
CA SER A 290 -1.65 12.85 14.01
C SER A 290 -3.04 13.23 13.50
N ALA A 291 -3.14 13.49 12.20
CA ALA A 291 -4.41 13.88 11.57
C ALA A 291 -5.42 12.72 11.55
N ALA A 292 -4.95 11.48 11.53
CA ALA A 292 -5.73 10.26 11.74
C ALA A 292 -4.90 9.24 12.50
N CYS A 293 -5.50 8.43 13.38
CA CYS A 293 -4.77 7.60 14.33
C CYS A 293 -5.07 6.11 14.25
N SER A 294 -6.26 5.70 13.84
CA SER A 294 -6.69 4.29 13.86
C SER A 294 -7.07 3.79 12.47
N CYS A 295 -7.00 2.49 12.29
CA CYS A 295 -7.46 1.83 11.07
C CYS A 295 -8.00 0.43 11.39
N VAL A 296 -8.65 -0.20 10.40
CA VAL A 296 -9.00 -1.61 10.42
C VAL A 296 -8.21 -2.30 9.31
N LYS A 297 -7.12 -2.94 9.68
CA LYS A 297 -6.20 -3.57 8.74
C LYS A 297 -6.57 -5.02 8.47
N PRO A 298 -6.70 -5.45 7.20
CA PRO A 298 -6.74 -6.87 6.85
C PRO A 298 -5.33 -7.45 6.97
N SER A 299 -5.00 -7.97 8.15
CA SER A 299 -3.67 -8.49 8.45
C SER A 299 -3.49 -9.90 7.89
N GLY A 300 -2.61 -10.06 6.89
CA GLY A 300 -2.30 -11.37 6.31
C GLY A 300 -1.24 -12.14 7.12
N ASN A 301 -0.08 -11.53 7.38
CA ASN A 301 1.06 -12.22 7.95
C ASN A 301 1.14 -12.11 9.48
N SER A 302 0.90 -10.91 10.04
CA SER A 302 1.03 -10.71 11.49
C SER A 302 -0.03 -11.47 12.28
N SER A 303 -1.27 -11.58 11.78
CA SER A 303 -2.30 -12.38 12.41
C SER A 303 -1.92 -13.85 12.48
N GLN A 304 -1.28 -14.40 11.44
CA GLN A 304 -0.79 -15.77 11.41
C GLN A 304 0.32 -16.00 12.43
N LEU A 305 1.32 -15.09 12.45
CA LEU A 305 2.42 -15.17 13.41
C LEU A 305 1.95 -15.10 14.86
N LEU A 306 0.90 -14.33 15.11
CA LEU A 306 0.37 -14.04 16.44
C LEU A 306 -0.81 -14.94 16.81
N ASP A 307 -1.16 -15.92 15.98
CA ASP A 307 -2.33 -16.80 16.15
C ASP A 307 -3.58 -16.01 16.54
N SER A 308 -4.04 -15.16 15.62
CA SER A 308 -5.26 -14.37 15.78
C SER A 308 -6.06 -14.33 14.49
N SER A 309 -7.35 -14.04 14.57
CA SER A 309 -8.12 -13.67 13.40
C SER A 309 -7.58 -12.36 12.79
N SER A 310 -7.72 -12.19 11.47
CA SER A 310 -7.18 -11.07 10.72
C SER A 310 -8.09 -9.84 10.82
N GLY A 311 -7.68 -8.82 11.56
CA GLY A 311 -8.47 -7.60 11.74
C GLY A 311 -9.88 -7.91 12.24
N LEU A 312 -10.88 -7.56 11.43
CA LEU A 312 -12.30 -7.82 11.71
C LEU A 312 -12.84 -9.14 11.10
N HIS A 313 -12.00 -9.92 10.38
CA HIS A 313 -12.44 -11.16 9.76
C HIS A 313 -12.53 -12.28 10.78
N ALA A 314 -13.50 -13.17 10.61
CA ALA A 314 -13.57 -14.42 11.36
C ALA A 314 -12.46 -15.39 10.91
N ARG A 315 -12.07 -16.32 11.76
CA ARG A 315 -11.27 -17.47 11.34
C ARG A 315 -12.13 -18.35 10.43
N TRP A 316 -11.60 -18.72 9.28
CA TRP A 316 -12.32 -19.49 8.29
C TRP A 316 -11.94 -20.98 8.27
N ALA A 317 -10.81 -21.33 8.90
CA ALA A 317 -10.37 -22.70 9.09
C ALA A 317 -9.48 -22.83 10.35
N PRO A 318 -9.39 -24.02 10.97
CA PRO A 318 -8.44 -24.28 12.07
C PRO A 318 -6.98 -24.24 11.62
N TYR A 319 -6.72 -24.56 10.35
CA TYR A 319 -5.39 -24.59 9.72
C TYR A 319 -5.47 -23.92 8.37
N TYR A 320 -4.50 -23.06 8.05
CA TYR A 320 -4.38 -22.36 6.76
C TYR A 320 -2.97 -21.78 6.54
#